data_07d829443c843e6faa449366f984631b
#
_entry.id   07d829443c843e6faa449366f984631b
#
_cell.length_a   1.000
_cell.length_b   1.000
_cell.length_c   1.000
_cell.angle_alpha   90.00
_cell.angle_beta   90.00
_cell.angle_gamma   90.00
#
_symmetry.space_group_name_H-M   'P 1'
#
loop_
_entity.id
_entity.type
_entity.pdbx_description
1 polymer ?
#
loop_
_entity_poly.entity_id
_entity_poly.type
_entity_poly.pdbx_seq_one_letter_code
_entity_poly.pdbx_strand_id
1 'polypeptide(L)'
;MGIRECGGCSRFRVYGEADVNWNDFVDGELIDLASIKNGAKALLVSDMFFSDKNNLIMPGRGANMGDGWETKRRRDPGPDWSIVKLAATGSVNKVIIDTCHFKGNFPDTFMLEGCISDSDDFTENAAEVTWTAIIPSTKLYAHREHLFTKK
;
A
#
# COMPACT_ATOMS: atom_id res chain seq x y z
N MET A 1 -15.40 17.59 -18.72
CA MET A 1 -16.79 17.40 -18.25
C MET A 1 -16.97 18.26 -17.00
N GLY A 2 -17.80 19.28 -17.05
CA GLY A 2 -17.95 20.23 -15.94
C GLY A 2 -19.13 19.84 -15.05
N ILE A 3 -18.91 19.87 -13.75
CA ILE A 3 -19.97 19.73 -12.74
C ILE A 3 -20.60 21.13 -12.57
N ARG A 4 -21.92 21.25 -12.67
CA ARG A 4 -22.63 22.52 -12.47
C ARG A 4 -22.64 22.90 -10.98
N GLU A 5 -22.59 24.20 -10.69
CA GLU A 5 -22.45 24.75 -9.34
C GLU A 5 -23.61 24.48 -8.36
N CYS A 6 -24.71 23.91 -8.79
CA CYS A 6 -25.85 23.57 -7.94
C CYS A 6 -26.29 22.14 -8.17
N GLY A 7 -25.94 21.28 -7.23
CA GLY A 7 -26.27 19.87 -7.20
C GLY A 7 -25.14 19.05 -6.60
N GLY A 8 -25.48 17.98 -5.90
CA GLY A 8 -24.52 17.04 -5.34
C GLY A 8 -24.36 15.83 -6.27
N CYS A 9 -23.15 15.32 -6.36
CA CYS A 9 -22.87 14.01 -6.93
C CYS A 9 -22.42 13.08 -5.81
N SER A 10 -23.20 12.05 -5.48
CA SER A 10 -22.81 11.13 -4.41
C SER A 10 -21.66 10.21 -4.80
N ARG A 11 -21.48 9.94 -6.09
CA ARG A 11 -20.39 9.09 -6.61
C ARG A 11 -20.11 9.39 -8.07
N PHE A 12 -18.82 9.43 -8.40
CA PHE A 12 -18.32 9.45 -9.75
C PHE A 12 -17.36 8.28 -9.93
N ARG A 13 -17.54 7.48 -10.97
CA ARG A 13 -16.70 6.33 -11.26
C ARG A 13 -16.26 6.36 -12.71
N VAL A 14 -14.98 6.14 -12.93
CA VAL A 14 -14.37 5.93 -14.23
C VAL A 14 -13.63 4.60 -14.18
N TYR A 15 -13.87 3.76 -15.15
CA TYR A 15 -13.22 2.46 -15.28
C TYR A 15 -12.24 2.52 -16.44
N GLY A 16 -11.03 1.99 -16.25
CA GLY A 16 -9.97 1.92 -17.22
C GLY A 16 -8.78 1.14 -16.65
N GLU A 17 -7.80 0.91 -17.46
CA GLU A 17 -6.52 0.38 -17.04
C GLU A 17 -5.56 1.53 -16.77
N ALA A 18 -4.71 1.38 -15.73
CA ALA A 18 -3.63 2.33 -15.50
C ALA A 18 -2.55 2.12 -16.57
N ASP A 19 -2.30 3.15 -17.35
CA ASP A 19 -1.25 3.16 -18.38
C ASP A 19 -0.16 4.13 -17.90
N VAL A 20 0.99 3.55 -17.55
CA VAL A 20 2.17 4.32 -17.10
C VAL A 20 3.15 4.36 -18.25
N ASN A 21 3.43 5.54 -18.74
CA ASN A 21 4.50 5.73 -19.71
C ASN A 21 5.85 5.78 -18.98
N TRP A 22 6.56 4.66 -18.94
CA TRP A 22 7.85 4.55 -18.27
C TRP A 22 8.93 5.47 -18.84
N ASN A 23 8.76 5.98 -20.07
CA ASN A 23 9.69 6.92 -20.69
C ASN A 23 9.59 8.35 -20.10
N ASP A 24 8.56 8.63 -19.31
CA ASP A 24 8.41 9.93 -18.62
C ASP A 24 9.33 10.05 -17.39
N PHE A 25 9.99 8.96 -16.99
CA PHE A 25 10.94 8.93 -15.88
C PHE A 25 12.38 9.02 -16.34
N VAL A 26 13.21 9.67 -15.55
CA VAL A 26 14.64 9.82 -15.84
C VAL A 26 15.41 8.60 -15.33
N ASP A 27 16.42 8.16 -16.07
CA ASP A 27 17.28 7.06 -15.66
C ASP A 27 17.87 7.30 -14.25
N GLY A 28 17.68 6.33 -13.36
CA GLY A 28 18.11 6.42 -11.96
C GLY A 28 17.11 7.12 -11.03
N GLU A 29 15.99 7.61 -11.52
CA GLU A 29 14.92 8.12 -10.69
C GLU A 29 14.30 7.02 -9.83
N LEU A 30 14.01 7.34 -8.57
CA LEU A 30 13.28 6.43 -7.69
C LEU A 30 11.78 6.61 -7.87
N ILE A 31 11.15 5.61 -8.44
CA ILE A 31 9.71 5.59 -8.70
C ILE A 31 9.01 4.86 -7.57
N ASP A 32 7.90 5.41 -7.08
CA ASP A 32 7.05 4.74 -6.10
C ASP A 32 6.24 3.62 -6.79
N LEU A 33 6.79 2.42 -6.73
CA LEU A 33 6.17 1.23 -7.32
C LEU A 33 4.93 0.75 -6.55
N ALA A 34 4.73 1.21 -5.32
CA ALA A 34 3.54 0.89 -4.53
C ALA A 34 2.40 1.89 -4.73
N SER A 35 2.61 2.98 -5.46
CA SER A 35 1.57 3.98 -5.68
C SER A 35 0.52 3.53 -6.69
N ILE A 36 -0.76 3.68 -6.35
CA ILE A 36 -1.89 3.49 -7.27
C ILE A 36 -1.78 4.39 -8.50
N LYS A 37 -1.17 5.57 -8.37
CA LYS A 37 -0.91 6.49 -9.48
C LYS A 37 -0.05 5.85 -10.56
N ASN A 38 0.84 4.95 -10.18
CA ASN A 38 1.75 4.23 -11.08
C ASN A 38 1.24 2.82 -11.43
N GLY A 39 0.00 2.48 -11.08
CA GLY A 39 -0.63 1.22 -11.44
C GLY A 39 -0.53 0.11 -10.38
N ALA A 40 -0.03 0.39 -9.19
CA ALA A 40 -0.06 -0.57 -8.09
C ALA A 40 -1.50 -0.91 -7.66
N LYS A 41 -1.68 -2.09 -7.08
CA LYS A 41 -2.98 -2.57 -6.61
C LYS A 41 -2.85 -3.19 -5.21
N ALA A 42 -3.69 -2.78 -4.28
CA ALA A 42 -3.86 -3.50 -3.03
C ALA A 42 -4.77 -4.71 -3.28
N LEU A 43 -4.19 -5.91 -3.35
CA LEU A 43 -4.91 -7.13 -3.72
C LEU A 43 -5.75 -7.66 -2.56
N LEU A 44 -5.10 -8.00 -1.46
CA LEU A 44 -5.73 -8.62 -0.29
C LEU A 44 -5.25 -7.98 1.00
N VAL A 45 -6.07 -8.07 2.04
CA VAL A 45 -5.74 -7.68 3.41
C VAL A 45 -6.39 -8.63 4.41
N SER A 46 -5.81 -8.73 5.59
CA SER A 46 -6.39 -9.48 6.71
C SER A 46 -7.71 -8.89 7.19
N ASP A 47 -7.80 -7.58 7.20
CA ASP A 47 -8.95 -6.81 7.67
C ASP A 47 -8.91 -5.36 7.13
N MET A 48 -10.07 -4.76 6.92
CA MET A 48 -10.23 -3.34 6.55
C MET A 48 -11.51 -2.76 7.18
N PHE A 49 -11.68 -3.00 8.47
CA PHE A 49 -12.94 -2.70 9.15
C PHE A 49 -13.24 -1.20 9.22
N PHE A 50 -12.25 -0.36 9.54
CA PHE A 50 -12.44 1.09 9.67
C PHE A 50 -12.14 1.85 8.38
N SER A 51 -11.15 1.41 7.59
CA SER A 51 -10.80 2.08 6.35
C SER A 51 -10.25 1.12 5.30
N ASP A 52 -10.40 1.52 4.04
CA ASP A 52 -10.12 0.69 2.86
C ASP A 52 -8.61 0.43 2.68
N LYS A 53 -8.27 -0.77 2.19
CA LYS A 53 -6.90 -1.21 1.90
C LYS A 53 -6.20 -0.31 0.87
N ASN A 54 -6.94 0.28 -0.08
CA ASN A 54 -6.35 1.13 -1.11
C ASN A 54 -5.73 2.41 -0.54
N ASN A 55 -6.09 2.80 0.68
CA ASN A 55 -5.45 3.92 1.37
C ASN A 55 -3.94 3.70 1.57
N LEU A 56 -3.47 2.44 1.67
CA LEU A 56 -2.04 2.12 1.77
C LEU A 56 -1.21 2.61 0.59
N ILE A 57 -1.81 2.66 -0.59
CA ILE A 57 -1.13 2.91 -1.86
C ILE A 57 -1.51 4.24 -2.50
N MET A 58 -2.26 5.07 -1.77
CA MET A 58 -2.60 6.42 -2.22
C MET A 58 -1.36 7.32 -2.24
N PRO A 59 -1.22 8.20 -3.24
CA PRO A 59 -0.09 9.12 -3.31
C PRO A 59 -0.17 10.19 -2.23
N GLY A 60 1.01 10.59 -1.75
CA GLY A 60 1.13 11.64 -0.74
C GLY A 60 0.86 11.14 0.68
N ARG A 61 0.74 12.08 1.59
CA ARG A 61 0.53 11.81 3.00
C ARG A 61 -0.92 12.06 3.40
N GLY A 62 -1.51 11.17 4.18
CA GLY A 62 -2.88 11.31 4.66
C GLY A 62 -3.12 12.62 5.43
N ALA A 63 -4.27 13.24 5.25
CA ALA A 63 -4.68 14.44 5.98
C ALA A 63 -5.24 14.11 7.38
N ASN A 64 -5.75 12.90 7.55
CA ASN A 64 -6.29 12.40 8.81
C ASN A 64 -6.15 10.87 8.90
N MET A 65 -6.55 10.27 10.02
CA MET A 65 -6.42 8.83 10.24
C MET A 65 -7.28 7.99 9.27
N GLY A 66 -8.42 8.50 8.83
CA GLY A 66 -9.29 7.83 7.87
C GLY A 66 -8.70 7.68 6.46
N ASP A 67 -7.63 8.42 6.14
CA ASP A 67 -6.89 8.28 4.89
C ASP A 67 -5.85 7.14 4.93
N GLY A 68 -5.64 6.53 6.10
CA GLY A 68 -4.80 5.33 6.24
C GLY A 68 -5.60 4.03 6.15
N TRP A 69 -4.93 2.90 6.07
CA TRP A 69 -5.54 1.59 6.25
C TRP A 69 -5.66 1.29 7.73
N GLU A 70 -6.87 1.09 8.22
CA GLU A 70 -7.14 0.85 9.64
C GLU A 70 -7.98 -0.41 9.84
N THR A 71 -7.39 -1.36 10.58
CA THR A 71 -8.00 -2.65 10.92
C THR A 71 -8.77 -2.54 12.24
N LYS A 72 -9.68 -3.47 12.49
CA LYS A 72 -10.23 -3.66 13.84
C LYS A 72 -9.13 -4.10 14.81
N ARG A 73 -9.36 -3.85 16.11
CA ARG A 73 -8.47 -4.36 17.15
C ARG A 73 -8.43 -5.89 17.11
N ARG A 74 -7.28 -6.44 16.78
CA ARG A 74 -7.06 -7.88 16.83
C ARG A 74 -6.95 -8.36 18.28
N ARG A 75 -7.71 -9.40 18.62
CA ARG A 75 -7.65 -10.08 19.92
C ARG A 75 -7.10 -11.49 19.80
N ASP A 76 -7.12 -12.04 18.60
CA ASP A 76 -6.56 -13.35 18.26
C ASP A 76 -5.07 -13.24 17.92
N PRO A 77 -4.27 -14.30 18.12
CA PRO A 77 -2.88 -14.30 17.71
C PRO A 77 -2.72 -14.15 16.20
N GLY A 78 -1.63 -13.53 15.78
CA GLY A 78 -1.27 -13.32 14.38
C GLY A 78 -1.16 -11.84 14.00
N PRO A 79 -0.48 -11.53 12.90
CA PRO A 79 -0.34 -10.18 12.37
C PRO A 79 -1.57 -9.74 11.57
N ASP A 80 -1.75 -8.43 11.42
CA ASP A 80 -2.46 -7.90 10.27
C ASP A 80 -1.49 -7.84 9.08
N TRP A 81 -2.01 -8.09 7.90
CA TRP A 81 -1.20 -8.18 6.69
C TRP A 81 -1.93 -7.60 5.47
N SER A 82 -1.15 -7.18 4.49
CA SER A 82 -1.61 -6.68 3.20
C SER A 82 -0.73 -7.25 2.09
N ILE A 83 -1.34 -7.61 0.97
CA ILE A 83 -0.66 -7.98 -0.28
C ILE A 83 -0.88 -6.85 -1.27
N VAL A 84 0.24 -6.27 -1.72
CA VAL A 84 0.26 -5.19 -2.70
C VAL A 84 1.00 -5.68 -3.93
N LYS A 85 0.33 -5.63 -5.09
CA LYS A 85 0.97 -5.76 -6.39
C LYS A 85 1.64 -4.44 -6.74
N LEU A 86 2.94 -4.47 -6.95
CA LEU A 86 3.69 -3.32 -7.42
C LEU A 86 3.34 -2.98 -8.89
N ALA A 87 3.51 -1.74 -9.27
CA ALA A 87 3.26 -1.25 -10.63
C ALA A 87 4.10 -1.95 -11.70
N ALA A 88 5.31 -2.38 -11.33
CA ALA A 88 6.20 -3.13 -12.20
C ALA A 88 7.12 -4.05 -11.36
N THR A 89 7.65 -5.08 -12.00
CA THR A 89 8.76 -5.86 -11.46
C THR A 89 10.01 -4.99 -11.45
N GLY A 90 10.71 -4.97 -10.32
CA GLY A 90 11.89 -4.12 -10.16
C GLY A 90 12.67 -4.40 -8.90
N SER A 91 13.72 -3.61 -8.67
CA SER A 91 14.51 -3.66 -7.44
C SER A 91 13.98 -2.68 -6.41
N VAL A 92 13.78 -3.16 -5.18
CA VAL A 92 13.40 -2.30 -4.05
C VAL A 92 14.66 -1.65 -3.49
N ASN A 93 14.78 -0.34 -3.63
CA ASN A 93 15.92 0.45 -3.15
C ASN A 93 15.58 1.24 -1.89
N LYS A 94 14.31 1.59 -1.73
CA LYS A 94 13.81 2.42 -0.63
C LYS A 94 12.39 2.01 -0.27
N VAL A 95 12.09 1.92 1.02
CA VAL A 95 10.74 1.70 1.53
C VAL A 95 10.43 2.76 2.57
N ILE A 96 9.23 3.31 2.52
CA ILE A 96 8.72 4.23 3.53
C ILE A 96 7.46 3.61 4.12
N ILE A 97 7.44 3.45 5.44
CA ILE A 97 6.25 3.05 6.20
C ILE A 97 5.83 4.24 7.06
N ASP A 98 4.68 4.81 6.75
CA ASP A 98 4.15 5.98 7.45
C ASP A 98 3.01 5.58 8.41
N THR A 99 3.20 5.89 9.67
CA THR A 99 2.19 5.73 10.72
C THR A 99 1.51 7.07 11.06
N CYS A 100 1.45 7.99 10.09
CA CYS A 100 0.86 9.31 10.26
C CYS A 100 -0.56 9.21 10.83
N HIS A 101 -0.88 10.04 11.82
CA HIS A 101 -2.13 10.08 12.56
C HIS A 101 -2.40 8.90 13.51
N PHE A 102 -1.75 7.74 13.34
CA PHE A 102 -1.85 6.61 14.25
C PHE A 102 -0.94 6.85 15.47
N LYS A 103 -1.52 7.36 16.56
CA LYS A 103 -0.77 7.75 17.77
C LYS A 103 -0.81 6.69 18.86
N GLY A 104 -1.95 6.01 19.04
CA GLY A 104 -2.14 4.97 20.06
C GLY A 104 -2.44 3.59 19.49
N ASN A 105 -2.74 3.52 18.20
CA ASN A 105 -3.16 2.32 17.46
C ASN A 105 -2.26 2.02 16.25
N PHE A 106 -1.01 2.47 16.28
CA PHE A 106 -0.01 2.11 15.27
C PHE A 106 0.49 0.67 15.48
N PRO A 107 0.94 -0.04 14.41
CA PRO A 107 1.48 -1.39 14.55
C PRO A 107 2.81 -1.37 15.32
N ASP A 108 2.97 -2.33 16.24
CA ASP A 108 4.18 -2.44 17.05
C ASP A 108 5.43 -2.72 16.23
N THR A 109 5.30 -3.64 15.28
CA THR A 109 6.37 -4.04 14.35
C THR A 109 5.83 -4.15 12.95
N PHE A 110 6.74 -4.10 12.00
CA PHE A 110 6.52 -4.27 10.57
C PHE A 110 7.57 -5.22 9.98
N MET A 111 7.15 -6.04 9.05
CA MET A 111 8.01 -6.89 8.22
C MET A 111 7.57 -6.75 6.77
N LEU A 112 8.51 -6.75 5.85
CA LEU A 112 8.23 -6.75 4.42
C LEU A 112 8.82 -7.99 3.77
N GLU A 113 7.99 -8.70 3.05
CA GLU A 113 8.36 -9.80 2.18
C GLU A 113 7.94 -9.49 0.75
N GLY A 114 8.61 -10.08 -0.21
CA GLY A 114 8.28 -9.95 -1.62
C GLY A 114 8.37 -11.29 -2.34
N CYS A 115 7.60 -11.40 -3.41
CA CYS A 115 7.61 -12.53 -4.32
C CYS A 115 7.44 -12.07 -5.76
N ILE A 116 7.71 -12.97 -6.71
CA ILE A 116 7.33 -12.83 -8.12
C ILE A 116 6.22 -13.85 -8.37
N SER A 117 5.11 -13.40 -8.92
CA SER A 117 3.96 -14.23 -9.25
C SER A 117 3.37 -13.81 -10.59
N ASP A 118 2.95 -14.78 -11.37
CA ASP A 118 2.22 -14.55 -12.63
C ASP A 118 0.71 -14.38 -12.41
N SER A 119 0.23 -14.58 -11.16
CA SER A 119 -1.17 -14.46 -10.78
C SER A 119 -1.38 -13.34 -9.76
N ASP A 120 -2.49 -12.62 -9.90
CA ASP A 120 -2.98 -11.66 -8.92
C ASP A 120 -3.91 -12.32 -7.87
N ASP A 121 -4.25 -13.59 -8.04
CA ASP A 121 -5.09 -14.33 -7.12
C ASP A 121 -4.24 -15.02 -6.05
N PHE A 122 -4.31 -14.49 -4.84
CA PHE A 122 -3.63 -15.01 -3.67
C PHE A 122 -4.59 -15.69 -2.67
N THR A 123 -5.88 -15.82 -2.99
CA THR A 123 -6.88 -16.38 -2.07
C THR A 123 -6.63 -17.88 -1.82
N GLU A 124 -6.29 -18.63 -2.87
CA GLU A 124 -6.03 -20.08 -2.79
C GLU A 124 -4.54 -20.42 -2.89
N ASN A 125 -3.74 -19.57 -3.54
CA ASN A 125 -2.36 -19.87 -3.91
C ASN A 125 -1.31 -19.18 -3.03
N ALA A 126 -1.70 -18.41 -2.01
CA ALA A 126 -0.74 -17.69 -1.16
C ALA A 126 0.29 -18.63 -0.47
N ALA A 127 -0.08 -19.88 -0.24
CA ALA A 127 0.79 -20.90 0.35
C ALA A 127 1.79 -21.52 -0.66
N GLU A 128 1.54 -21.38 -1.96
CA GLU A 128 2.39 -21.95 -3.02
C GLU A 128 3.49 -20.99 -3.48
N VAL A 129 3.39 -19.73 -3.08
CA VAL A 129 4.35 -18.68 -3.46
C VAL A 129 5.50 -18.61 -2.46
N THR A 130 6.72 -18.60 -2.96
CA THR A 130 7.91 -18.43 -2.11
C THR A 130 8.11 -16.93 -1.80
N TRP A 131 7.86 -16.55 -0.57
CA TRP A 131 8.11 -15.21 -0.06
C TRP A 131 9.56 -15.05 0.38
N THR A 132 10.18 -13.93 0.01
CA THR A 132 11.55 -13.58 0.41
C THR A 132 11.52 -12.33 1.28
N ALA A 133 12.16 -12.40 2.44
CA ALA A 133 12.24 -11.26 3.34
C ALA A 133 13.06 -10.13 2.71
N ILE A 134 12.47 -8.93 2.64
CA ILE A 134 13.11 -7.69 2.20
C ILE A 134 13.51 -6.86 3.42
N ILE A 135 12.61 -6.73 4.39
CA ILE A 135 12.85 -6.04 5.66
C ILE A 135 12.45 -6.99 6.78
N PRO A 136 13.38 -7.36 7.68
CA PRO A 136 13.05 -8.19 8.83
C PRO A 136 12.13 -7.45 9.79
N SER A 137 11.51 -8.18 10.72
CA SER A 137 10.65 -7.59 11.74
C SER A 137 11.35 -6.44 12.44
N THR A 138 10.79 -5.26 12.32
CA THR A 138 11.39 -4.00 12.77
C THR A 138 10.36 -3.18 13.54
N LYS A 139 10.78 -2.59 14.66
CA LYS A 139 9.96 -1.74 15.52
C LYS A 139 9.50 -0.49 14.78
N LEU A 140 8.21 -0.18 14.91
CA LEU A 140 7.62 1.08 14.47
C LEU A 140 7.32 1.99 15.66
N TYR A 141 7.05 3.26 15.36
CA TYR A 141 6.71 4.29 16.32
C TYR A 141 5.52 5.11 15.83
N ALA A 142 4.83 5.78 16.73
CA ALA A 142 3.64 6.56 16.43
C ALA A 142 3.91 7.77 15.54
N HIS A 143 3.00 8.05 14.63
CA HIS A 143 2.86 9.33 13.92
C HIS A 143 4.15 9.78 13.21
N ARG A 144 4.83 8.88 12.49
CA ARG A 144 6.05 9.21 11.75
C ARG A 144 6.27 8.34 10.52
N GLU A 145 7.12 8.80 9.63
CA GLU A 145 7.70 8.01 8.55
C GLU A 145 8.89 7.20 9.06
N HIS A 146 8.95 5.95 8.64
CA HIS A 146 10.07 5.03 8.87
C HIS A 146 10.70 4.74 7.52
N LEU A 147 11.97 5.13 7.38
CA LEU A 147 12.73 5.02 6.14
C LEU A 147 13.67 3.82 6.18
N PHE A 148 13.57 2.97 5.19
CA PHE A 148 14.45 1.83 4.96
C PHE A 148 15.11 1.98 3.59
N THR A 149 16.43 1.91 3.54
CA THR A 149 17.21 1.99 2.29
C THR A 149 18.13 0.79 2.16
N LYS A 150 18.30 0.31 0.93
CA LYS A 150 19.30 -0.69 0.62
C LYS A 150 20.68 -0.10 0.92
N LYS A 151 21.49 -0.78 1.72
CA LYS A 151 22.89 -0.44 1.96
C LYS A 151 23.76 -0.88 0.80
#